data_545c10025bec51f43dbda2a0366e92ce
#
_entry.id   545c10025bec51f43dbda2a0366e92ce
#
_cell.length_a   1.000
_cell.length_b   1.000
_cell.length_c   1.000
_cell.angle_alpha   90.00
_cell.angle_beta   90.00
_cell.angle_gamma   90.00
#
_symmetry.space_group_name_H-M   'P 1'
#
loop_
_entity.id
_entity.type
_entity.pdbx_description
1 polymer ?
#
loop_
_entity_poly.entity_id
_entity_poly.type
_entity_poly.pdbx_seq_one_letter_code
_entity_poly.pdbx_strand_id
1 'polypeptide(L)'
;DESPKWYAYWRDRRFKWYSDLGIDPTKLILRDHDADELSHYSVGTADVEYAFPFCDEGEFGELEGIAHRGDFDLRSHMEGKLVREGDELVVEKGEDGKPKYPGSGKDMTILNEETKERYVPHVIEPAAGADRTVLAFICNAYNEETITNEKGKEETRTVMRFHPRIAPYKVGVFPLLKNKPELVAKAREVC
;
A
#
# COMPACT_ATOMS: atom_id res chain seq x y z
N ASP A 1 0.81 11.79 23.31
CA ASP A 1 1.05 10.83 22.21
C ASP A 1 0.25 11.25 20.99
N GLU A 2 0.93 11.48 19.87
CA GLU A 2 0.31 11.87 18.58
C GLU A 2 0.17 10.67 17.61
N SER A 3 0.58 9.48 18.01
CA SER A 3 0.62 8.33 17.12
C SER A 3 -0.76 7.93 16.54
N PRO A 4 -1.90 8.05 17.26
CA PRO A 4 -3.21 7.79 16.66
C PRO A 4 -3.55 8.74 15.51
N LYS A 5 -3.14 10.00 15.61
CA LYS A 5 -3.31 11.01 14.54
C LYS A 5 -2.49 10.62 13.30
N TRP A 6 -1.25 10.17 13.49
CA TRP A 6 -0.39 9.75 12.40
C TRP A 6 -0.86 8.43 11.78
N TYR A 7 -1.41 7.52 12.57
CA TYR A 7 -2.05 6.31 12.05
C TYR A 7 -3.22 6.66 11.13
N ALA A 8 -4.16 7.51 11.59
CA ALA A 8 -5.28 7.97 10.78
C ALA A 8 -4.82 8.66 9.49
N TYR A 9 -3.79 9.51 9.58
CA TYR A 9 -3.21 10.18 8.42
C TYR A 9 -2.69 9.18 7.37
N TRP A 10 -1.90 8.18 7.78
CA TRP A 10 -1.33 7.21 6.85
C TRP A 10 -2.40 6.28 6.28
N ARG A 11 -3.36 5.84 7.08
CA ARG A 11 -4.51 5.06 6.65
C ARG A 11 -5.26 5.75 5.50
N ASP A 12 -5.69 6.98 5.73
CA ASP A 12 -6.48 7.73 4.75
C ASP A 12 -5.64 8.11 3.52
N ARG A 13 -4.36 8.45 3.72
CA ARG A 13 -3.45 8.78 2.64
C ARG A 13 -3.15 7.60 1.73
N ARG A 14 -2.98 6.41 2.29
CA ARG A 14 -2.72 5.19 1.52
C ARG A 14 -3.96 4.78 0.72
N PHE A 15 -5.12 4.79 1.33
CA PHE A 15 -6.38 4.56 0.63
C PHE A 15 -6.58 5.53 -0.54
N LYS A 16 -6.40 6.82 -0.28
CA LYS A 16 -6.51 7.85 -1.31
C LYS A 16 -5.50 7.69 -2.46
N TRP A 17 -4.31 7.15 -2.18
CA TRP A 17 -3.27 6.96 -3.19
C TRP A 17 -3.72 6.07 -4.35
N TYR A 18 -4.48 5.02 -4.07
CA TYR A 18 -5.03 4.13 -5.10
C TYR A 18 -6.04 4.86 -5.99
N SER A 19 -6.96 5.61 -5.41
CA SER A 19 -7.95 6.40 -6.15
C SER A 19 -7.30 7.50 -6.98
N ASP A 20 -6.30 8.20 -6.43
CA ASP A 20 -5.55 9.25 -7.13
C ASP A 20 -4.74 8.72 -8.33
N LEU A 21 -4.51 7.41 -8.40
CA LEU A 21 -3.87 6.73 -9.52
C LEU A 21 -4.86 5.98 -10.43
N GLY A 22 -6.15 6.22 -10.23
CA GLY A 22 -7.21 5.81 -11.15
C GLY A 22 -7.88 4.49 -10.83
N ILE A 23 -7.66 3.89 -9.66
CA ILE A 23 -8.51 2.79 -9.21
C ILE A 23 -9.92 3.33 -8.96
N ASP A 24 -10.93 2.63 -9.49
CA ASP A 24 -12.33 2.96 -9.28
C ASP A 24 -12.67 2.89 -7.77
N PRO A 25 -13.12 4.03 -7.18
CA PRO A 25 -13.45 4.05 -5.75
C PRO A 25 -14.54 3.06 -5.34
N THR A 26 -15.41 2.64 -6.27
CA THR A 26 -16.46 1.65 -5.99
C THR A 26 -15.91 0.24 -5.84
N LYS A 27 -14.66 0.02 -6.25
CA LYS A 27 -13.93 -1.25 -6.15
C LYS A 27 -12.94 -1.28 -4.99
N LEU A 28 -12.89 -0.22 -4.18
CA LEU A 28 -12.02 -0.11 -3.02
C LEU A 28 -12.82 0.01 -1.73
N ILE A 29 -12.38 -0.68 -0.70
CA ILE A 29 -12.84 -0.44 0.65
C ILE A 29 -11.65 -0.24 1.59
N LEU A 30 -11.91 0.47 2.68
CA LEU A 30 -10.98 0.61 3.80
C LEU A 30 -11.63 -0.08 4.99
N ARG A 31 -11.06 -1.21 5.43
CA ARG A 31 -11.59 -2.03 6.50
C ARG A 31 -10.72 -1.90 7.73
N ASP A 32 -11.24 -1.30 8.78
CA ASP A 32 -10.59 -1.33 10.08
C ASP A 32 -10.81 -2.72 10.72
N HIS A 33 -9.77 -3.27 11.35
CA HIS A 33 -9.85 -4.54 12.07
C HIS A 33 -10.55 -4.36 13.43
N ASP A 34 -11.37 -5.32 13.80
CA ASP A 34 -11.95 -5.41 15.12
C ASP A 34 -10.88 -5.81 16.17
N ALA A 35 -11.16 -5.53 17.44
CA ALA A 35 -10.18 -5.72 18.52
C ALA A 35 -9.71 -7.18 18.67
N ASP A 36 -10.52 -8.16 18.30
CA ASP A 36 -10.21 -9.59 18.33
C ASP A 36 -9.39 -10.07 17.11
N GLU A 37 -9.36 -9.28 16.04
CA GLU A 37 -8.52 -9.52 14.86
C GLU A 37 -7.11 -8.95 15.01
N LEU A 38 -6.90 -8.02 15.96
CA LEU A 38 -5.61 -7.34 16.13
C LEU A 38 -4.53 -8.31 16.62
N SER A 39 -3.35 -8.22 15.99
CA SER A 39 -2.16 -8.88 16.51
C SER A 39 -1.79 -8.33 17.89
N HIS A 40 -1.16 -9.15 18.74
CA HIS A 40 -0.78 -8.79 20.11
C HIS A 40 0.12 -7.54 20.23
N TYR A 41 0.78 -7.15 19.14
CA TYR A 41 1.64 -5.97 19.05
C TYR A 41 0.93 -4.75 18.43
N SER A 42 -0.23 -4.94 17.82
CA SER A 42 -0.93 -3.87 17.11
C SER A 42 -1.85 -3.10 18.05
N VAL A 43 -1.83 -1.77 17.92
CA VAL A 43 -2.76 -0.83 18.55
C VAL A 43 -3.99 -0.60 17.67
N GLY A 44 -3.81 -0.75 16.35
CA GLY A 44 -4.84 -0.66 15.34
C GLY A 44 -4.31 -1.12 13.99
N THR A 45 -5.16 -1.73 13.19
CA THR A 45 -4.84 -2.17 11.82
C THR A 45 -6.01 -1.86 10.91
N ALA A 46 -5.72 -1.43 9.68
CA ALA A 46 -6.71 -1.28 8.64
C ALA A 46 -6.15 -1.84 7.32
N ASP A 47 -7.03 -2.43 6.51
CA ASP A 47 -6.68 -2.93 5.20
C ASP A 47 -7.33 -2.08 4.11
N VAL A 48 -6.55 -1.75 3.08
CA VAL A 48 -7.09 -1.33 1.80
C VAL A 48 -7.36 -2.59 0.99
N GLU A 49 -8.61 -2.82 0.64
CA GLU A 49 -9.02 -4.00 -0.10
C GLU A 49 -9.60 -3.60 -1.47
N TYR A 50 -9.46 -4.49 -2.45
CA TYR A 50 -9.92 -4.29 -3.82
C TYR A 50 -10.80 -5.45 -4.28
N ALA A 51 -11.90 -5.14 -4.98
CA ALA A 51 -12.78 -6.11 -5.63
C ALA A 51 -12.09 -6.70 -6.87
N PHE A 52 -11.28 -7.73 -6.68
CA PHE A 52 -10.65 -8.45 -7.79
C PHE A 52 -11.68 -9.22 -8.61
N PRO A 53 -11.52 -9.33 -9.94
CA PRO A 53 -12.47 -10.05 -10.79
C PRO A 53 -12.52 -11.57 -10.55
N PHE A 54 -11.63 -12.12 -9.74
CA PHE A 54 -11.59 -13.52 -9.32
C PHE A 54 -12.11 -13.76 -7.89
N CYS A 55 -12.50 -12.71 -7.16
CA CYS A 55 -13.24 -12.82 -5.92
C CYS A 55 -14.72 -13.03 -6.22
N ASP A 56 -15.44 -13.62 -5.28
CA ASP A 56 -16.90 -13.76 -5.39
C ASP A 56 -17.59 -12.39 -5.32
N GLU A 57 -18.84 -12.32 -5.75
CA GLU A 57 -19.59 -11.06 -5.78
C GLU A 57 -19.72 -10.47 -4.36
N GLY A 58 -19.26 -9.26 -4.18
CA GLY A 58 -19.24 -8.56 -2.89
C GLY A 58 -18.02 -8.86 -2.02
N GLU A 59 -17.11 -9.72 -2.48
CA GLU A 59 -15.85 -9.99 -1.79
C GLU A 59 -14.71 -9.07 -2.28
N PHE A 60 -13.84 -8.75 -1.35
CA PHE A 60 -12.66 -7.91 -1.57
C PHE A 60 -11.41 -8.65 -1.14
N GLY A 61 -10.31 -8.37 -1.80
CA GLY A 61 -9.00 -8.92 -1.46
C GLY A 61 -8.04 -7.82 -1.01
N GLU A 62 -7.31 -8.09 0.06
CA GLU A 62 -6.34 -7.18 0.62
C GLU A 62 -5.29 -6.73 -0.41
N LEU A 63 -5.04 -5.42 -0.47
CA LEU A 63 -3.97 -4.78 -1.24
C LEU A 63 -2.83 -4.30 -0.36
N GLU A 64 -3.17 -3.70 0.77
CA GLU A 64 -2.24 -3.03 1.66
C GLU A 64 -2.77 -3.03 3.07
N GLY A 65 -1.95 -3.51 4.01
CA GLY A 65 -2.21 -3.37 5.43
C GLY A 65 -1.56 -2.10 5.98
N ILE A 66 -2.25 -1.39 6.86
CA ILE A 66 -1.70 -0.24 7.59
C ILE A 66 -1.82 -0.55 9.08
N ALA A 67 -0.69 -0.79 9.75
CA ALA A 67 -0.65 -1.16 11.16
C ALA A 67 -0.07 -0.05 12.04
N HIS A 68 -0.71 0.23 13.15
CA HIS A 68 -0.13 0.98 14.27
C HIS A 68 0.49 -0.01 15.23
N ARG A 69 1.80 -0.16 15.18
CA ARG A 69 2.57 -1.17 15.92
C ARG A 69 3.03 -0.68 17.31
N GLY A 70 2.70 0.57 17.65
CA GLY A 70 3.17 1.18 18.90
C GLY A 70 4.69 1.23 18.97
N ASP A 71 5.22 1.08 20.18
CA ASP A 71 6.65 1.01 20.46
C ASP A 71 7.18 -0.45 20.49
N PHE A 72 6.31 -1.43 20.17
CA PHE A 72 6.59 -2.87 20.33
C PHE A 72 7.89 -3.31 19.64
N ASP A 73 8.08 -2.97 18.37
CA ASP A 73 9.22 -3.47 17.59
C ASP A 73 10.54 -2.94 18.13
N LEU A 74 10.59 -1.62 18.39
CA LEU A 74 11.82 -0.98 18.87
C LEU A 74 12.17 -1.42 20.29
N ARG A 75 11.16 -1.53 21.15
CA ARG A 75 11.37 -2.07 22.51
C ARG A 75 11.80 -3.53 22.48
N SER A 76 11.13 -4.37 21.69
CA SER A 76 11.53 -5.77 21.54
C SER A 76 12.97 -5.91 21.04
N HIS A 77 13.38 -5.03 20.10
CA HIS A 77 14.75 -5.02 19.60
C HIS A 77 15.77 -4.57 20.66
N MET A 78 15.45 -3.58 21.48
CA MET A 78 16.33 -3.08 22.54
C MET A 78 16.40 -4.01 23.75
N GLU A 79 15.23 -4.41 24.26
CA GLU A 79 15.05 -5.00 25.58
C GLU A 79 14.97 -6.53 25.54
N GLY A 80 14.36 -7.09 24.50
CA GLY A 80 14.10 -8.51 24.33
C GLY A 80 12.65 -8.79 23.98
N LYS A 81 12.31 -10.06 23.80
CA LYS A 81 10.97 -10.47 23.41
C LYS A 81 9.93 -9.94 24.41
N LEU A 82 9.01 -9.12 23.92
CA LEU A 82 7.89 -8.61 24.69
C LEU A 82 6.71 -9.60 24.65
N VAL A 83 6.03 -9.69 25.78
CA VAL A 83 4.76 -10.42 25.94
C VAL A 83 3.75 -9.51 26.61
N ARG A 84 2.46 -9.77 26.38
CA ARG A 84 1.39 -8.98 27.00
C ARG A 84 1.04 -9.57 28.37
N GLU A 85 1.11 -8.74 29.42
CA GLU A 85 0.61 -9.04 30.76
C GLU A 85 -0.47 -8.02 31.13
N GLY A 86 -1.75 -8.43 30.99
CA GLY A 86 -2.88 -7.50 31.07
C GLY A 86 -2.84 -6.51 29.92
N ASP A 87 -2.80 -5.22 30.23
CA ASP A 87 -2.75 -4.13 29.24
C ASP A 87 -1.31 -3.66 28.92
N GLU A 88 -0.30 -4.24 29.59
CA GLU A 88 1.09 -3.83 29.44
C GLU A 88 1.90 -4.82 28.60
N LEU A 89 2.91 -4.28 27.89
CA LEU A 89 3.94 -5.06 27.22
C LEU A 89 5.18 -5.12 28.12
N VAL A 90 5.55 -6.33 28.53
CA VAL A 90 6.70 -6.59 29.41
C VAL A 90 7.68 -7.56 28.76
N VAL A 91 8.95 -7.49 29.15
CA VAL A 91 9.97 -8.43 28.65
C VAL A 91 9.73 -9.82 29.24
N GLU A 92 9.62 -10.85 28.36
CA GLU A 92 9.51 -12.26 28.79
C GLU A 92 10.74 -12.68 29.59
N LYS A 93 10.56 -13.02 30.87
CA LYS A 93 11.64 -13.41 31.75
C LYS A 93 11.71 -14.93 31.92
N GLY A 94 12.93 -15.44 32.04
CA GLY A 94 13.18 -16.81 32.45
C GLY A 94 13.07 -17.00 33.98
N GLU A 95 13.29 -18.24 34.44
CA GLU A 95 13.24 -18.58 35.87
C GLU A 95 14.31 -17.83 36.73
N ASP A 96 15.39 -17.39 36.10
CA ASP A 96 16.46 -16.58 36.71
C ASP A 96 16.14 -15.07 36.77
N GLY A 97 14.95 -14.66 36.32
CA GLY A 97 14.50 -13.27 36.31
C GLY A 97 15.10 -12.41 35.18
N LYS A 98 15.97 -12.98 34.34
CA LYS A 98 16.55 -12.30 33.18
C LYS A 98 15.69 -12.47 31.93
N PRO A 99 15.84 -11.59 30.91
CA PRO A 99 15.18 -11.78 29.64
C PRO A 99 15.45 -13.18 29.06
N LYS A 100 14.40 -13.95 28.79
CA LYS A 100 14.50 -15.27 28.16
C LYS A 100 15.07 -15.20 26.74
N TYR A 101 14.72 -14.14 26.05
CA TYR A 101 15.22 -13.80 24.71
C TYR A 101 15.70 -12.35 24.76
N PRO A 102 17.01 -12.11 25.04
CA PRO A 102 17.53 -10.75 25.20
C PRO A 102 17.55 -9.99 23.90
N GLY A 103 17.30 -8.69 23.98
CA GLY A 103 17.44 -7.75 22.86
C GLY A 103 18.90 -7.43 22.56
N SER A 104 19.08 -6.52 21.60
CA SER A 104 20.43 -6.07 21.17
C SER A 104 21.13 -5.15 22.16
N GLY A 105 20.38 -4.55 23.09
CA GLY A 105 20.86 -3.50 23.98
C GLY A 105 21.21 -2.18 23.31
N LYS A 106 20.91 -2.02 22.01
CA LYS A 106 21.13 -0.76 21.29
C LYS A 106 20.03 0.23 21.62
N ASP A 107 20.42 1.44 22.03
CA ASP A 107 19.47 2.55 22.23
C ASP A 107 18.84 2.99 20.90
N MET A 108 17.52 2.81 20.77
CA MET A 108 16.70 3.23 19.63
C MET A 108 15.74 4.37 20.00
N THR A 109 16.00 5.04 21.13
CA THR A 109 15.22 6.19 21.54
C THR A 109 15.59 7.43 20.71
N ILE A 110 14.61 8.33 20.56
CA ILE A 110 14.81 9.66 19.94
C ILE A 110 14.76 10.71 21.03
N LEU A 111 15.60 11.73 20.92
CA LEU A 111 15.54 12.92 21.76
C LEU A 111 14.50 13.89 21.20
N ASN A 112 13.51 14.24 22.00
CA ASN A 112 12.67 15.39 21.69
C ASN A 112 13.46 16.67 21.97
N GLU A 113 13.72 17.44 20.91
CA GLU A 113 14.55 18.65 21.00
C GLU A 113 13.88 19.78 21.80
N GLU A 114 12.56 19.77 21.89
CA GLU A 114 11.78 20.77 22.64
C GLU A 114 11.74 20.45 24.14
N THR A 115 11.35 19.21 24.49
CA THR A 115 11.21 18.79 25.90
C THR A 115 12.52 18.28 26.51
N LYS A 116 13.53 17.97 25.68
CA LYS A 116 14.80 17.33 26.06
C LYS A 116 14.63 15.94 26.67
N GLU A 117 13.48 15.33 26.49
CA GLU A 117 13.19 13.95 26.92
C GLU A 117 13.49 12.96 25.80
N ARG A 118 13.97 11.78 26.19
CA ARG A 118 14.14 10.65 25.26
C ARG A 118 12.91 9.75 25.35
N TYR A 119 12.43 9.28 24.19
CA TYR A 119 11.31 8.36 24.11
C TYR A 119 11.54 7.31 23.01
N VAL A 120 10.88 6.18 23.11
CA VAL A 120 10.81 5.18 22.04
C VAL A 120 9.72 5.61 21.06
N PRO A 121 10.03 5.86 19.77
CA PRO A 121 9.02 6.26 18.83
C PRO A 121 8.06 5.12 18.51
N HIS A 122 6.80 5.46 18.25
CA HIS A 122 5.82 4.53 17.73
C HIS A 122 6.02 4.32 16.22
N VAL A 123 5.76 3.11 15.76
CA VAL A 123 5.88 2.73 14.35
C VAL A 123 4.49 2.63 13.72
N ILE A 124 4.30 3.34 12.62
CA ILE A 124 3.15 3.15 11.72
C ILE A 124 3.69 2.51 10.45
N GLU A 125 3.17 1.33 10.11
CA GLU A 125 3.65 0.49 9.00
C GLU A 125 2.58 0.35 7.92
N PRO A 126 2.63 1.13 6.83
CA PRO A 126 1.93 0.79 5.60
C PRO A 126 2.73 -0.27 4.84
N ALA A 127 2.11 -1.40 4.53
CA ALA A 127 2.76 -2.53 3.84
C ALA A 127 1.91 -3.03 2.68
N ALA A 128 2.40 -2.90 1.45
CA ALA A 128 1.73 -3.32 0.23
C ALA A 128 2.56 -4.34 -0.56
N GLY A 129 1.88 -5.35 -1.13
CA GLY A 129 2.50 -6.26 -2.08
C GLY A 129 2.62 -5.60 -3.46
N ALA A 130 3.85 -5.41 -3.99
CA ALA A 130 4.07 -4.75 -5.27
C ALA A 130 3.34 -5.46 -6.42
N ASP A 131 3.49 -6.79 -6.54
CA ASP A 131 2.86 -7.57 -7.61
C ASP A 131 1.34 -7.54 -7.52
N ARG A 132 0.79 -7.61 -6.31
CA ARG A 132 -0.65 -7.55 -6.07
C ARG A 132 -1.22 -6.16 -6.40
N THR A 133 -0.47 -5.11 -6.09
CA THR A 133 -0.80 -3.73 -6.48
C THR A 133 -0.81 -3.58 -8.01
N VAL A 134 0.21 -4.09 -8.70
CA VAL A 134 0.26 -4.08 -10.18
C VAL A 134 -0.93 -4.83 -10.77
N LEU A 135 -1.27 -6.02 -10.22
CA LEU A 135 -2.43 -6.80 -10.66
C LEU A 135 -3.74 -6.00 -10.51
N ALA A 136 -3.94 -5.31 -9.38
CA ALA A 136 -5.13 -4.48 -9.17
C ALA A 136 -5.24 -3.36 -10.22
N PHE A 137 -4.14 -2.66 -10.53
CA PHE A 137 -4.12 -1.64 -11.57
C PHE A 137 -4.40 -2.21 -12.96
N ILE A 138 -3.87 -3.39 -13.29
CA ILE A 138 -4.15 -4.08 -14.56
C ILE A 138 -5.64 -4.45 -14.63
N CYS A 139 -6.19 -5.09 -13.60
CA CYS A 139 -7.61 -5.46 -13.55
C CYS A 139 -8.53 -4.25 -13.66
N ASN A 140 -8.16 -3.13 -13.03
CA ASN A 140 -8.94 -1.90 -13.09
C ASN A 140 -8.84 -1.21 -14.46
N ALA A 141 -7.69 -1.27 -15.12
CA ALA A 141 -7.46 -0.64 -16.43
C ALA A 141 -8.02 -1.45 -17.60
N TYR A 142 -8.21 -2.77 -17.42
CA TYR A 142 -8.73 -3.64 -18.46
C TYR A 142 -10.15 -3.26 -18.85
N ASN A 143 -10.37 -3.06 -20.14
CA ASN A 143 -11.69 -2.73 -20.67
C ASN A 143 -11.87 -3.33 -22.08
N GLU A 144 -13.01 -3.94 -22.31
CA GLU A 144 -13.45 -4.35 -23.64
C GLU A 144 -14.48 -3.35 -24.17
N GLU A 145 -14.27 -2.85 -25.36
CA GLU A 145 -15.17 -1.91 -26.00
C GLU A 145 -15.52 -2.34 -27.43
N THR A 146 -16.78 -2.19 -27.79
CA THR A 146 -17.23 -2.43 -29.16
C THR A 146 -17.17 -1.12 -29.95
N ILE A 147 -16.47 -1.13 -31.08
CA ILE A 147 -16.36 0.00 -31.99
C ILE A 147 -16.94 -0.38 -33.35
N THR A 148 -17.51 0.60 -34.06
CA THR A 148 -17.91 0.42 -35.45
C THR A 148 -16.75 0.86 -36.35
N ASN A 149 -16.21 -0.07 -37.13
CA ASN A 149 -15.12 0.24 -38.07
C ASN A 149 -15.62 1.06 -39.29
N GLU A 150 -14.70 1.53 -40.15
CA GLU A 150 -14.99 2.32 -41.32
C GLU A 150 -15.95 1.65 -42.34
N LYS A 151 -16.10 0.32 -42.25
CA LYS A 151 -16.99 -0.48 -43.10
C LYS A 151 -18.37 -0.70 -42.45
N GLY A 152 -18.66 -0.07 -41.33
CA GLY A 152 -19.92 -0.21 -40.58
C GLY A 152 -20.06 -1.54 -39.83
N LYS A 153 -18.98 -2.31 -39.64
CA LYS A 153 -18.99 -3.57 -38.90
C LYS A 153 -18.55 -3.33 -37.47
N GLU A 154 -19.25 -3.95 -36.53
CA GLU A 154 -18.84 -3.94 -35.15
C GLU A 154 -17.62 -4.85 -34.91
N GLU A 155 -16.68 -4.34 -34.15
CA GLU A 155 -15.47 -5.03 -33.71
C GLU A 155 -15.25 -4.79 -32.23
N THR A 156 -14.95 -5.86 -31.48
CA THR A 156 -14.56 -5.74 -30.08
C THR A 156 -13.05 -5.61 -29.97
N ARG A 157 -12.60 -4.66 -29.15
CA ARG A 157 -11.18 -4.48 -28.86
C ARG A 157 -10.94 -4.35 -27.37
N THR A 158 -9.78 -4.84 -26.91
CA THR A 158 -9.29 -4.64 -25.55
C THR A 158 -8.50 -3.34 -25.46
N VAL A 159 -8.81 -2.54 -24.45
CA VAL A 159 -8.12 -1.28 -24.16
C VAL A 159 -7.69 -1.25 -22.70
N MET A 160 -6.43 -0.90 -22.46
CA MET A 160 -5.91 -0.71 -21.11
C MET A 160 -5.98 0.78 -20.76
N ARG A 161 -6.92 1.15 -19.89
CA ARG A 161 -7.18 2.55 -19.48
C ARG A 161 -6.39 2.91 -18.22
N PHE A 162 -5.06 2.87 -18.33
CA PHE A 162 -4.20 3.29 -17.21
C PHE A 162 -4.27 4.79 -16.95
N HIS A 163 -4.23 5.16 -15.68
CA HIS A 163 -4.00 6.55 -15.31
C HIS A 163 -2.65 7.04 -15.87
N PRO A 164 -2.54 8.29 -16.42
CA PRO A 164 -1.31 8.77 -17.09
C PRO A 164 -0.04 8.69 -16.22
N ARG A 165 -0.17 8.81 -14.91
CA ARG A 165 1.00 8.72 -13.98
C ARG A 165 1.61 7.32 -13.92
N ILE A 166 0.82 6.26 -14.14
CA ILE A 166 1.29 4.86 -14.06
C ILE A 166 1.37 4.18 -15.43
N ALA A 167 0.80 4.77 -16.48
CA ALA A 167 0.91 4.23 -17.84
C ALA A 167 2.39 4.04 -18.23
N PRO A 168 2.81 2.85 -18.73
CA PRO A 168 4.20 2.60 -19.13
C PRO A 168 4.67 3.57 -20.22
N TYR A 169 3.79 3.81 -21.20
CA TYR A 169 4.00 4.77 -22.28
C TYR A 169 3.07 5.96 -22.12
N LYS A 170 3.64 7.15 -22.04
CA LYS A 170 2.86 8.40 -21.87
C LYS A 170 2.39 8.97 -23.20
N VAL A 171 3.22 8.82 -24.23
CA VAL A 171 2.99 9.35 -25.58
C VAL A 171 3.58 8.39 -26.59
N GLY A 172 2.87 8.15 -27.68
CA GLY A 172 3.38 7.46 -28.86
C GLY A 172 3.42 8.43 -30.04
N VAL A 173 4.57 8.49 -30.74
CA VAL A 173 4.72 9.32 -31.95
C VAL A 173 4.71 8.42 -33.16
N PHE A 174 3.74 8.60 -34.04
CA PHE A 174 3.57 7.78 -35.24
C PHE A 174 3.64 8.64 -36.50
N PRO A 175 4.40 8.20 -37.54
CA PRO A 175 4.33 8.88 -38.84
C PRO A 175 2.96 8.63 -39.47
N LEU A 176 2.35 9.68 -40.09
CA LEU A 176 1.06 9.57 -40.77
C LEU A 176 1.09 8.47 -41.85
N LEU A 177 2.22 8.36 -42.58
CA LEU A 177 2.47 7.34 -43.57
C LEU A 177 3.83 6.69 -43.35
N LYS A 178 3.85 5.37 -43.07
CA LYS A 178 5.07 4.61 -42.80
C LYS A 178 6.01 4.42 -43.99
N ASN A 179 5.49 4.63 -45.20
CA ASN A 179 6.21 4.52 -46.47
C ASN A 179 6.78 5.85 -46.95
N LYS A 180 6.70 6.91 -46.16
CA LYS A 180 7.27 8.23 -46.46
C LYS A 180 8.46 8.50 -45.55
N PRO A 181 9.71 8.41 -46.07
CA PRO A 181 10.92 8.54 -45.23
C PRO A 181 11.00 9.84 -44.44
N GLU A 182 10.57 10.95 -45.04
CA GLU A 182 10.53 12.27 -44.41
C GLU A 182 9.60 12.35 -43.19
N LEU A 183 8.44 11.67 -43.26
CA LEU A 183 7.50 11.60 -42.11
C LEU A 183 8.04 10.68 -41.03
N VAL A 184 8.66 9.60 -41.41
CA VAL A 184 9.32 8.68 -40.45
C VAL A 184 10.50 9.38 -39.75
N ALA A 185 11.31 10.12 -40.49
CA ALA A 185 12.42 10.90 -39.91
C ALA A 185 11.90 11.94 -38.93
N LYS A 186 10.82 12.66 -39.29
CA LYS A 186 10.22 13.67 -38.38
C LYS A 186 9.61 13.05 -37.15
N ALA A 187 8.95 11.90 -37.26
CA ALA A 187 8.41 11.20 -36.10
C ALA A 187 9.54 10.77 -35.12
N ARG A 188 10.69 10.32 -35.65
CA ARG A 188 11.86 9.96 -34.83
C ARG A 188 12.54 11.19 -34.19
N GLU A 189 12.50 12.34 -34.85
CA GLU A 189 13.05 13.60 -34.31
C GLU A 189 12.22 14.09 -33.11
N VAL A 190 10.91 13.86 -33.14
CA VAL A 190 9.98 14.30 -32.09
C VAL A 190 9.97 13.33 -30.88
N CYS A 191 10.33 12.06 -31.07
CA CYS A 191 10.39 11.04 -30.03
C CYS A 191 11.67 11.13 -29.20
#